data_8df5bfa8b92d94f0835d45b8cbedfb61
#
_entry.id   8df5bfa8b92d94f0835d45b8cbedfb61
#
_cell.length_a   1.000
_cell.length_b   1.000
_cell.length_c   1.000
_cell.angle_alpha   90.00
_cell.angle_beta   90.00
_cell.angle_gamma   90.00
#
_symmetry.space_group_name_H-M   'P 1'
#
loop_
_entity.id
_entity.type
_entity.pdbx_description
1 polymer ?
#
loop_
_entity_poly.entity_id
_entity_poly.type
_entity_poly.pdbx_seq_one_letter_code
_entity_poly.pdbx_strand_id
1 'polypeptide(L)'
;MVRLLKFITCGSVDDGKSTLIGNILYNSKLLYADQEEALILDSKVGSRGGAIDYSLLLDGLMAEREQGITIDVAYRYFTTNKRSFIVADTPGHEEYTRNMAVGASFAEVAILLLDVTKGVLVQTRRHARICSMVGIRHFVFAVNKMDLANYSEEKFNKIVDEVKELTKELELENIKIIPVSATEGDNVTKKSENMPWYKEESIIKYLETVDVTEDTKNSDFYVPIQRVCRPNHEFRGFQGQIESGFVKVGEEIVVLPSNETATVKTILNGDKSVEEAFSGQAVTIQLDKEVDVSRGSVITKNKNLTVSKSVEAALLWMDDDKLIVGKEYLAKLGTKKLPVILKEIIYKIDVNTGEKIKTQSITKNEIALCKIEFSDKVIVDLFKKNKTLGELILIDRLSHQTAAAGVVENIDTTGEKPYFEKDDIKIGGYIFEELYFDFENARMSKEETGEKTYHVGDIVPQKGDSFEYPQYFDIISLESEAAVLVRDCKIFDIVRLEDYHFTGLPVLDEAGFGLQIKTREDMKNYLADHNQNKNKVEIHKKWAKFETYRRIVSGDSFYVI
;
A
#
# COMPACT_ATOMS: atom_id res chain seq x y z
N MET A 1 -28.16 -6.02 -8.67
CA MET A 1 -27.47 -5.95 -9.99
C MET A 1 -26.20 -6.77 -9.88
N VAL A 2 -25.98 -7.70 -10.79
CA VAL A 2 -24.73 -8.46 -10.81
C VAL A 2 -23.61 -7.51 -11.26
N ARG A 3 -22.56 -7.36 -10.45
CA ARG A 3 -21.44 -6.45 -10.70
C ARG A 3 -20.65 -6.91 -11.93
N LEU A 4 -20.16 -5.96 -12.74
CA LEU A 4 -19.18 -6.21 -13.78
C LEU A 4 -17.93 -6.87 -13.17
N LEU A 5 -17.43 -7.94 -13.80
CA LEU A 5 -16.18 -8.59 -13.41
C LEU A 5 -15.07 -8.26 -14.42
N LYS A 6 -13.93 -7.92 -13.91
CA LYS A 6 -12.72 -7.65 -14.68
C LYS A 6 -11.72 -8.77 -14.43
N PHE A 7 -11.25 -9.42 -15.49
CA PHE A 7 -10.26 -10.46 -15.34
C PHE A 7 -9.18 -10.42 -16.42
N ILE A 8 -8.05 -11.00 -16.12
CA ILE A 8 -6.87 -11.05 -17.01
C ILE A 8 -6.55 -12.51 -17.34
N THR A 9 -6.04 -12.75 -18.56
CA THR A 9 -5.42 -14.03 -18.92
C THR A 9 -3.90 -13.85 -18.98
N CYS A 10 -3.19 -14.74 -18.29
CA CYS A 10 -1.73 -14.77 -18.17
C CYS A 10 -1.21 -16.16 -18.51
N GLY A 11 0.07 -16.28 -18.81
CA GLY A 11 0.74 -17.54 -19.13
C GLY A 11 1.85 -17.32 -20.14
N SER A 12 2.64 -18.37 -20.41
CA SER A 12 3.71 -18.30 -21.39
C SER A 12 3.20 -18.17 -22.82
N VAL A 13 4.08 -17.89 -23.75
CA VAL A 13 3.77 -17.97 -25.18
C VAL A 13 3.31 -19.41 -25.47
N ASP A 14 2.31 -19.53 -26.32
CA ASP A 14 1.69 -20.80 -26.76
C ASP A 14 0.91 -21.57 -25.66
N ASP A 15 0.69 -21.02 -24.48
CA ASP A 15 -0.18 -21.68 -23.47
C ASP A 15 -1.67 -21.62 -23.84
N GLY A 16 -2.04 -20.88 -24.87
CA GLY A 16 -3.41 -20.84 -25.44
C GLY A 16 -4.30 -19.74 -24.85
N LYS A 17 -3.72 -18.61 -24.38
CA LYS A 17 -4.47 -17.47 -23.82
C LYS A 17 -5.52 -16.92 -24.80
N SER A 18 -5.08 -16.49 -25.97
CA SER A 18 -5.97 -15.94 -27.01
C SER A 18 -6.97 -16.97 -27.51
N THR A 19 -6.58 -18.25 -27.60
CA THR A 19 -7.49 -19.35 -27.94
C THR A 19 -8.61 -19.51 -26.88
N LEU A 20 -8.27 -19.42 -25.58
CA LEU A 20 -9.26 -19.52 -24.51
C LEU A 20 -10.28 -18.38 -24.58
N ILE A 21 -9.81 -17.14 -24.70
CA ILE A 21 -10.68 -15.97 -24.79
C ILE A 21 -11.55 -16.05 -26.05
N GLY A 22 -10.94 -16.36 -27.19
CA GLY A 22 -11.66 -16.51 -28.47
C GLY A 22 -12.75 -17.58 -28.39
N ASN A 23 -12.49 -18.72 -27.75
CA ASN A 23 -13.50 -19.75 -27.49
C ASN A 23 -14.65 -19.23 -26.62
N ILE A 24 -14.32 -18.48 -25.55
CA ILE A 24 -15.33 -17.85 -24.69
C ILE A 24 -16.22 -16.88 -25.49
N LEU A 25 -15.61 -15.98 -26.30
CA LEU A 25 -16.33 -15.00 -27.10
C LEU A 25 -17.22 -15.66 -28.14
N TYR A 26 -16.71 -16.67 -28.85
CA TYR A 26 -17.45 -17.42 -29.86
C TYR A 26 -18.67 -18.11 -29.25
N ASN A 27 -18.48 -18.82 -28.15
CA ASN A 27 -19.58 -19.56 -27.48
C ASN A 27 -20.58 -18.65 -26.77
N SER A 28 -20.19 -17.41 -26.44
CA SER A 28 -21.08 -16.40 -25.85
C SER A 28 -22.03 -15.77 -26.87
N LYS A 29 -21.92 -16.12 -28.15
CA LYS A 29 -22.72 -15.60 -29.28
C LYS A 29 -22.68 -14.08 -29.42
N LEU A 30 -21.53 -13.49 -29.18
CA LEU A 30 -21.34 -12.04 -29.26
C LEU A 30 -20.67 -11.58 -30.55
N LEU A 31 -20.35 -12.52 -31.43
CA LEU A 31 -19.83 -12.21 -32.77
C LEU A 31 -20.96 -11.76 -33.68
N TYR A 32 -20.72 -10.72 -34.43
CA TYR A 32 -21.58 -10.38 -35.56
C TYR A 32 -21.41 -11.43 -36.66
N ALA A 33 -22.44 -11.63 -37.46
CA ALA A 33 -22.45 -12.67 -38.49
C ALA A 33 -21.31 -12.53 -39.51
N ASP A 34 -20.91 -11.29 -39.82
CA ASP A 34 -19.77 -10.97 -40.69
C ASP A 34 -18.43 -11.35 -40.05
N GLN A 35 -18.28 -11.16 -38.73
CA GLN A 35 -17.08 -11.56 -37.98
C GLN A 35 -16.98 -13.11 -37.87
N GLU A 36 -18.07 -13.78 -37.66
CA GLU A 36 -18.12 -15.25 -37.62
C GLU A 36 -17.76 -15.85 -39.00
N GLU A 37 -18.29 -15.26 -40.08
CA GLU A 37 -17.98 -15.71 -41.44
C GLU A 37 -16.50 -15.43 -41.80
N ALA A 38 -15.97 -14.27 -41.44
CA ALA A 38 -14.56 -13.95 -41.61
C ALA A 38 -13.64 -14.90 -40.85
N LEU A 39 -13.97 -15.20 -39.57
CA LEU A 39 -13.24 -16.16 -38.75
C LEU A 39 -13.19 -17.56 -39.39
N ILE A 40 -14.33 -18.04 -39.89
CA ILE A 40 -14.39 -19.34 -40.54
C ILE A 40 -13.56 -19.37 -41.84
N LEU A 41 -13.57 -18.28 -42.61
CA LEU A 41 -12.78 -18.14 -43.83
C LEU A 41 -11.26 -18.08 -43.53
N ASP A 42 -10.86 -17.26 -42.60
CA ASP A 42 -9.45 -17.12 -42.21
C ASP A 42 -8.91 -18.40 -41.57
N SER A 43 -9.74 -19.14 -40.80
CA SER A 43 -9.36 -20.43 -40.22
C SER A 43 -9.15 -21.53 -41.27
N LYS A 44 -9.82 -21.44 -42.42
CA LYS A 44 -9.64 -22.40 -43.54
C LYS A 44 -8.30 -22.22 -44.25
N VAL A 45 -7.77 -21.01 -44.23
CA VAL A 45 -6.47 -20.66 -44.85
C VAL A 45 -5.30 -21.00 -43.92
N GLY A 46 -5.58 -21.10 -42.61
CA GLY A 46 -4.60 -21.40 -41.57
C GLY A 46 -4.19 -22.87 -41.47
N SER A 47 -3.17 -23.15 -40.67
CA SER A 47 -2.49 -24.44 -40.52
C SER A 47 -3.24 -25.56 -39.79
N ARG A 48 -4.48 -25.34 -39.29
CA ARG A 48 -5.22 -26.26 -38.43
C ARG A 48 -6.23 -27.20 -39.16
N GLY A 49 -6.02 -27.44 -40.44
CA GLY A 49 -6.83 -28.44 -41.19
C GLY A 49 -8.33 -28.11 -41.29
N GLY A 50 -8.72 -26.84 -41.17
CA GLY A 50 -10.10 -26.38 -41.30
C GLY A 50 -10.88 -26.26 -39.98
N ALA A 51 -10.26 -26.53 -38.82
CA ALA A 51 -10.85 -26.23 -37.52
C ALA A 51 -10.78 -24.71 -37.25
N ILE A 52 -11.75 -24.18 -36.47
CA ILE A 52 -11.79 -22.74 -36.15
C ILE A 52 -10.58 -22.37 -35.29
N ASP A 53 -9.86 -21.35 -35.76
CA ASP A 53 -8.78 -20.73 -34.99
C ASP A 53 -9.30 -19.52 -34.20
N TYR A 54 -9.65 -19.74 -32.95
CA TYR A 54 -10.24 -18.73 -32.08
C TYR A 54 -9.26 -17.57 -31.75
N SER A 55 -7.94 -17.75 -31.91
CA SER A 55 -6.95 -16.71 -31.63
C SER A 55 -7.07 -15.50 -32.57
N LEU A 56 -7.49 -15.75 -33.82
CA LEU A 56 -7.71 -14.72 -34.82
C LEU A 56 -8.75 -13.64 -34.43
N LEU A 57 -9.61 -13.94 -33.45
CA LEU A 57 -10.57 -12.97 -32.92
C LEU A 57 -9.91 -11.84 -32.09
N LEU A 58 -8.70 -12.08 -31.61
CA LEU A 58 -8.03 -11.18 -30.69
C LEU A 58 -6.87 -10.42 -31.35
N ASP A 59 -6.27 -10.96 -32.39
CA ASP A 59 -5.13 -10.39 -33.07
C ASP A 59 -5.52 -9.08 -33.80
N GLY A 60 -5.36 -7.97 -33.06
CA GLY A 60 -5.75 -6.65 -33.51
C GLY A 60 -4.67 -5.92 -34.31
N LEU A 61 -3.40 -6.17 -33.97
CA LEU A 61 -2.25 -5.54 -34.60
C LEU A 61 -1.70 -6.40 -35.74
N MET A 62 -1.26 -5.78 -36.82
CA MET A 62 -0.63 -6.47 -37.95
C MET A 62 0.63 -7.23 -37.52
N ALA A 63 1.40 -6.63 -36.60
CA ALA A 63 2.59 -7.25 -36.02
C ALA A 63 2.26 -8.50 -35.16
N GLU A 64 1.14 -8.53 -34.46
CA GLU A 64 0.67 -9.69 -33.69
C GLU A 64 0.33 -10.85 -34.61
N ARG A 65 -0.36 -10.56 -35.73
CA ARG A 65 -0.70 -11.56 -36.76
C ARG A 65 0.54 -12.14 -37.46
N GLU A 66 1.54 -11.28 -37.76
CA GLU A 66 2.77 -11.70 -38.41
C GLU A 66 3.67 -12.54 -37.49
N GLN A 67 3.73 -12.18 -36.20
CA GLN A 67 4.60 -12.87 -35.23
C GLN A 67 3.88 -13.99 -34.48
N GLY A 68 2.56 -14.03 -34.49
CA GLY A 68 1.75 -15.02 -33.76
C GLY A 68 1.82 -14.87 -32.24
N ILE A 69 2.13 -13.67 -31.74
CA ILE A 69 2.22 -13.35 -30.31
C ILE A 69 1.45 -12.08 -29.96
N THR A 70 0.84 -12.05 -28.77
CA THR A 70 0.25 -10.83 -28.22
C THR A 70 1.36 -9.87 -27.79
N ILE A 71 1.32 -8.62 -28.24
CA ILE A 71 2.31 -7.57 -27.94
C ILE A 71 1.74 -6.59 -26.93
N ASP A 72 0.51 -6.13 -27.15
CA ASP A 72 -0.16 -5.15 -26.29
C ASP A 72 -1.37 -5.78 -25.60
N VAL A 73 -1.93 -5.07 -24.60
CA VAL A 73 -3.11 -5.53 -23.87
C VAL A 73 -4.37 -5.30 -24.71
N ALA A 74 -5.06 -6.36 -25.05
CA ALA A 74 -6.33 -6.28 -25.74
C ALA A 74 -7.51 -6.46 -24.77
N TYR A 75 -8.38 -5.43 -24.69
CA TYR A 75 -9.58 -5.51 -23.85
C TYR A 75 -10.78 -5.96 -24.67
N ARG A 76 -11.51 -6.95 -24.19
CA ARG A 76 -12.75 -7.45 -24.79
C ARG A 76 -13.88 -7.46 -23.76
N TYR A 77 -15.08 -7.19 -24.26
CA TYR A 77 -16.28 -7.09 -23.45
C TYR A 77 -17.24 -8.22 -23.85
N PHE A 78 -17.79 -8.91 -22.89
CA PHE A 78 -18.83 -9.88 -23.15
C PHE A 78 -19.79 -9.99 -21.96
N THR A 79 -20.96 -10.58 -22.20
CA THR A 79 -22.01 -10.73 -21.19
C THR A 79 -22.62 -12.11 -21.30
N THR A 80 -22.82 -12.76 -20.16
CA THR A 80 -23.68 -13.94 -20.06
C THR A 80 -25.03 -13.53 -19.49
N ASN A 81 -25.97 -14.49 -19.40
CA ASN A 81 -27.26 -14.19 -18.77
C ASN A 81 -27.15 -13.78 -17.29
N LYS A 82 -25.98 -13.94 -16.67
CA LYS A 82 -25.78 -13.73 -15.23
C LYS A 82 -24.86 -12.55 -14.92
N ARG A 83 -23.85 -12.29 -15.77
CA ARG A 83 -22.81 -11.31 -15.44
C ARG A 83 -22.22 -10.71 -16.72
N SER A 84 -21.78 -9.45 -16.61
CA SER A 84 -20.97 -8.78 -17.64
C SER A 84 -19.50 -8.86 -17.27
N PHE A 85 -18.64 -8.93 -18.28
CA PHE A 85 -17.20 -9.16 -18.12
C PHE A 85 -16.39 -8.20 -18.98
N ILE A 86 -15.22 -7.84 -18.46
CA ILE A 86 -14.13 -7.27 -19.24
C ILE A 86 -12.94 -8.21 -19.08
N VAL A 87 -12.42 -8.73 -20.18
CA VAL A 87 -11.20 -9.52 -20.18
C VAL A 87 -10.06 -8.72 -20.80
N ALA A 88 -8.90 -8.76 -20.15
CA ALA A 88 -7.65 -8.27 -20.69
C ALA A 88 -6.83 -9.49 -21.16
N ASP A 89 -6.62 -9.60 -22.48
CA ASP A 89 -5.64 -10.54 -23.04
C ASP A 89 -4.26 -9.89 -22.97
N THR A 90 -3.28 -10.60 -22.42
CA THR A 90 -1.97 -10.05 -22.14
C THR A 90 -0.84 -10.86 -22.75
N PRO A 91 0.27 -10.16 -23.09
CA PRO A 91 1.44 -10.82 -23.63
C PRO A 91 2.00 -11.92 -22.73
N GLY A 92 2.46 -13.02 -23.35
CA GLY A 92 3.15 -14.09 -22.63
C GLY A 92 4.68 -13.97 -22.66
N HIS A 93 5.22 -13.14 -23.56
CA HIS A 93 6.66 -12.98 -23.74
C HIS A 93 7.27 -12.06 -22.66
N GLU A 94 8.44 -12.39 -22.18
CA GLU A 94 9.15 -11.67 -21.10
C GLU A 94 9.32 -10.17 -21.40
N GLU A 95 9.62 -9.83 -22.64
CA GLU A 95 9.85 -8.45 -23.06
C GLU A 95 8.65 -7.54 -22.85
N TYR A 96 7.43 -8.10 -22.92
CA TYR A 96 6.17 -7.39 -22.75
C TYR A 96 5.59 -7.48 -21.35
N THR A 97 6.39 -7.86 -20.35
CA THR A 97 5.96 -7.94 -18.93
C THR A 97 5.32 -6.64 -18.43
N ARG A 98 5.79 -5.50 -18.92
CA ARG A 98 5.20 -4.18 -18.64
C ARG A 98 3.72 -4.12 -19.04
N ASN A 99 3.39 -4.55 -20.25
CA ASN A 99 2.00 -4.55 -20.73
C ASN A 99 1.14 -5.53 -19.95
N MET A 100 1.69 -6.71 -19.62
CA MET A 100 1.03 -7.68 -18.73
C MET A 100 0.71 -7.06 -17.36
N ALA A 101 1.63 -6.35 -16.73
CA ALA A 101 1.42 -5.71 -15.44
C ALA A 101 0.34 -4.62 -15.49
N VAL A 102 0.25 -3.86 -16.60
CA VAL A 102 -0.83 -2.89 -16.83
C VAL A 102 -2.19 -3.60 -16.90
N GLY A 103 -2.28 -4.71 -17.63
CA GLY A 103 -3.51 -5.50 -17.67
C GLY A 103 -3.89 -6.07 -16.30
N ALA A 104 -2.90 -6.53 -15.53
CA ALA A 104 -3.10 -7.08 -14.20
C ALA A 104 -3.63 -6.04 -13.19
N SER A 105 -3.15 -4.80 -13.24
CA SER A 105 -3.57 -3.73 -12.31
C SER A 105 -5.06 -3.39 -12.41
N PHE A 106 -5.67 -3.72 -13.54
CA PHE A 106 -7.09 -3.49 -13.82
C PHE A 106 -7.99 -4.63 -13.34
N ALA A 107 -7.46 -5.85 -13.16
CA ALA A 107 -8.23 -7.07 -12.99
C ALA A 107 -8.52 -7.40 -11.51
N GLU A 108 -9.62 -8.12 -11.28
CA GLU A 108 -10.06 -8.66 -9.99
C GLU A 108 -9.78 -10.18 -9.90
N VAL A 109 -9.67 -10.86 -11.05
CA VAL A 109 -9.38 -12.28 -11.17
C VAL A 109 -8.26 -12.49 -12.19
N ALA A 110 -7.28 -13.33 -11.87
CA ALA A 110 -6.26 -13.78 -12.82
C ALA A 110 -6.51 -15.22 -13.26
N ILE A 111 -6.55 -15.45 -14.57
CA ILE A 111 -6.54 -16.79 -15.16
C ILE A 111 -5.14 -17.04 -15.69
N LEU A 112 -4.39 -17.91 -15.02
CA LEU A 112 -3.05 -18.33 -15.45
C LEU A 112 -3.18 -19.64 -16.23
N LEU A 113 -2.81 -19.60 -17.50
CA LEU A 113 -2.80 -20.79 -18.34
C LEU A 113 -1.47 -21.52 -18.18
N LEU A 114 -1.56 -22.86 -18.13
CA LEU A 114 -0.43 -23.77 -18.09
C LEU A 114 -0.62 -24.85 -19.15
N ASP A 115 0.39 -25.12 -19.93
CA ASP A 115 0.38 -26.27 -20.85
C ASP A 115 0.60 -27.54 -20.03
N VAL A 116 -0.34 -28.51 -20.11
CA VAL A 116 -0.27 -29.80 -19.39
C VAL A 116 0.99 -30.60 -19.70
N THR A 117 1.64 -30.33 -20.83
CA THR A 117 2.88 -31.01 -21.25
C THR A 117 4.15 -30.35 -20.69
N LYS A 118 4.05 -29.08 -20.26
CA LYS A 118 5.20 -28.28 -19.81
C LYS A 118 5.22 -28.01 -18.30
N GLY A 119 4.04 -28.01 -17.64
CA GLY A 119 3.90 -27.69 -16.21
C GLY A 119 4.08 -26.21 -15.88
N VAL A 120 4.52 -25.93 -14.65
CA VAL A 120 4.76 -24.57 -14.14
C VAL A 120 6.08 -24.03 -14.66
N LEU A 121 6.01 -23.05 -15.55
CA LEU A 121 7.17 -22.40 -16.16
C LEU A 121 7.59 -21.12 -15.38
N VAL A 122 8.79 -20.61 -15.69
CA VAL A 122 9.31 -19.34 -15.14
C VAL A 122 8.34 -18.18 -15.36
N GLN A 123 7.73 -18.09 -16.55
CA GLN A 123 6.77 -17.04 -16.85
C GLN A 123 5.48 -17.18 -16.04
N THR A 124 5.04 -18.41 -15.76
CA THR A 124 3.89 -18.64 -14.87
C THR A 124 4.15 -18.12 -13.47
N ARG A 125 5.34 -18.38 -12.92
CA ARG A 125 5.80 -17.86 -11.62
C ARG A 125 5.85 -16.33 -11.61
N ARG A 126 6.45 -15.73 -12.66
CA ARG A 126 6.53 -14.28 -12.82
C ARG A 126 5.16 -13.62 -12.88
N HIS A 127 4.26 -14.15 -13.72
CA HIS A 127 2.92 -13.61 -13.86
C HIS A 127 2.09 -13.75 -12.59
N ALA A 128 2.15 -14.89 -11.91
CA ALA A 128 1.47 -15.08 -10.63
C ALA A 128 1.97 -14.07 -9.57
N ARG A 129 3.28 -13.84 -9.49
CA ARG A 129 3.91 -12.88 -8.58
C ARG A 129 3.48 -11.44 -8.88
N ILE A 130 3.46 -11.04 -10.15
CA ILE A 130 3.01 -9.70 -10.56
C ILE A 130 1.52 -9.53 -10.25
N CYS A 131 0.68 -10.51 -10.58
CA CYS A 131 -0.75 -10.46 -10.27
C CYS A 131 -1.00 -10.31 -8.75
N SER A 132 -0.27 -11.05 -7.92
CA SER A 132 -0.33 -10.92 -6.46
C SER A 132 0.14 -9.53 -6.00
N MET A 133 1.26 -9.06 -6.53
CA MET A 133 1.82 -7.74 -6.20
C MET A 133 0.85 -6.60 -6.48
N VAL A 134 0.12 -6.64 -7.62
CA VAL A 134 -0.88 -5.61 -7.96
C VAL A 134 -2.25 -5.84 -7.29
N GLY A 135 -2.34 -6.78 -6.35
CA GLY A 135 -3.50 -6.96 -5.45
C GLY A 135 -4.61 -7.85 -6.00
N ILE A 136 -4.36 -8.69 -6.98
CA ILE A 136 -5.32 -9.74 -7.37
C ILE A 136 -5.35 -10.80 -6.28
N ARG A 137 -6.55 -11.17 -5.81
CA ARG A 137 -6.76 -12.16 -4.75
C ARG A 137 -7.42 -13.45 -5.22
N HIS A 138 -7.98 -13.46 -6.44
CA HIS A 138 -8.67 -14.62 -7.01
C HIS A 138 -7.86 -15.17 -8.19
N PHE A 139 -7.41 -16.41 -8.08
CA PHE A 139 -6.55 -17.05 -9.06
C PHE A 139 -7.20 -18.30 -9.63
N VAL A 140 -7.24 -18.39 -10.95
CA VAL A 140 -7.64 -19.60 -11.68
C VAL A 140 -6.42 -20.10 -12.44
N PHE A 141 -5.92 -21.26 -12.09
CA PHE A 141 -4.90 -21.97 -12.86
C PHE A 141 -5.59 -22.89 -13.85
N ALA A 142 -5.60 -22.49 -15.11
CA ALA A 142 -6.21 -23.27 -16.20
C ALA A 142 -5.16 -24.19 -16.80
N VAL A 143 -5.20 -25.48 -16.44
CA VAL A 143 -4.32 -26.50 -17.01
C VAL A 143 -4.85 -26.87 -18.39
N ASN A 144 -4.27 -26.23 -19.40
CA ASN A 144 -4.74 -26.27 -20.77
C ASN A 144 -4.08 -27.39 -21.60
N LYS A 145 -4.65 -27.62 -22.78
CA LYS A 145 -4.25 -28.65 -23.75
C LYS A 145 -4.40 -30.06 -23.21
N MET A 146 -5.45 -30.30 -22.41
CA MET A 146 -5.76 -31.63 -21.88
C MET A 146 -6.04 -32.66 -22.97
N ASP A 147 -6.49 -32.22 -24.15
CA ASP A 147 -6.62 -33.02 -25.37
C ASP A 147 -5.27 -33.66 -25.79
N LEU A 148 -4.17 -32.90 -25.73
CA LEU A 148 -2.83 -33.44 -26.03
C LEU A 148 -2.31 -34.43 -24.98
N ALA A 149 -2.89 -34.40 -23.80
CA ALA A 149 -2.59 -35.34 -22.71
C ALA A 149 -3.53 -36.52 -22.65
N ASN A 150 -4.43 -36.70 -23.64
CA ASN A 150 -5.51 -37.68 -23.64
C ASN A 150 -6.40 -37.58 -22.39
N TYR A 151 -6.62 -36.33 -21.91
CA TYR A 151 -7.45 -36.01 -20.74
C TYR A 151 -7.05 -36.73 -19.45
N SER A 152 -5.75 -37.02 -19.29
CA SER A 152 -5.20 -37.81 -18.18
C SER A 152 -5.31 -37.09 -16.84
N GLU A 153 -6.02 -37.70 -15.88
CA GLU A 153 -6.13 -37.26 -14.50
C GLU A 153 -4.76 -37.26 -13.80
N GLU A 154 -3.92 -38.25 -14.08
CA GLU A 154 -2.58 -38.37 -13.47
C GLU A 154 -1.67 -37.16 -13.83
N LYS A 155 -1.65 -36.78 -15.14
CA LYS A 155 -0.89 -35.63 -15.60
C LYS A 155 -1.41 -34.34 -15.01
N PHE A 156 -2.72 -34.19 -14.89
CA PHE A 156 -3.35 -33.04 -14.24
C PHE A 156 -2.94 -32.95 -12.77
N ASN A 157 -3.03 -34.04 -12.01
CA ASN A 157 -2.69 -34.07 -10.60
C ASN A 157 -1.22 -33.71 -10.34
N LYS A 158 -0.31 -34.11 -11.21
CA LYS A 158 1.10 -33.67 -11.12
C LYS A 158 1.24 -32.16 -11.19
N ILE A 159 0.52 -31.50 -12.11
CA ILE A 159 0.55 -30.04 -12.22
C ILE A 159 -0.15 -29.38 -11.05
N VAL A 160 -1.22 -29.98 -10.53
CA VAL A 160 -1.87 -29.49 -9.31
C VAL A 160 -0.89 -29.39 -8.15
N ASP A 161 0.02 -30.36 -8.00
CA ASP A 161 1.02 -30.33 -6.93
C ASP A 161 2.06 -29.23 -7.15
N GLU A 162 2.54 -29.05 -8.39
CA GLU A 162 3.43 -27.92 -8.75
C GLU A 162 2.76 -26.54 -8.49
N VAL A 163 1.49 -26.41 -8.83
CA VAL A 163 0.71 -25.19 -8.58
C VAL A 163 0.53 -24.95 -7.08
N LYS A 164 0.28 -25.98 -6.28
CA LYS A 164 0.17 -25.85 -4.81
C LYS A 164 1.47 -25.36 -4.18
N GLU A 165 2.62 -25.84 -4.66
CA GLU A 165 3.93 -25.35 -4.21
C GLU A 165 4.08 -23.84 -4.52
N LEU A 166 3.79 -23.45 -5.76
CA LEU A 166 3.84 -22.05 -6.18
C LEU A 166 2.88 -21.16 -5.37
N THR A 167 1.64 -21.60 -5.16
CA THR A 167 0.63 -20.81 -4.44
C THR A 167 0.97 -20.65 -2.96
N LYS A 168 1.61 -21.66 -2.36
CA LYS A 168 2.12 -21.58 -0.99
C LYS A 168 3.31 -20.62 -0.89
N GLU A 169 4.25 -20.66 -1.84
CA GLU A 169 5.39 -19.74 -1.91
C GLU A 169 4.94 -18.26 -2.00
N LEU A 170 3.90 -18.01 -2.81
CA LEU A 170 3.38 -16.67 -3.06
C LEU A 170 2.27 -16.24 -2.10
N GLU A 171 1.88 -17.10 -1.15
CA GLU A 171 0.78 -16.86 -0.22
C GLU A 171 -0.52 -16.45 -0.94
N LEU A 172 -0.82 -17.10 -2.08
CA LEU A 172 -2.00 -16.76 -2.87
C LEU A 172 -3.28 -17.22 -2.19
N GLU A 173 -4.30 -16.39 -2.31
CA GLU A 173 -5.65 -16.65 -1.78
C GLU A 173 -6.61 -17.09 -2.91
N ASN A 174 -7.75 -17.68 -2.55
CA ASN A 174 -8.86 -18.00 -3.44
C ASN A 174 -8.44 -18.67 -4.75
N ILE A 175 -7.82 -19.84 -4.65
CA ILE A 175 -7.24 -20.58 -5.76
C ILE A 175 -8.24 -21.58 -6.32
N LYS A 176 -8.36 -21.63 -7.66
CA LYS A 176 -9.04 -22.67 -8.42
C LYS A 176 -8.08 -23.26 -9.44
N ILE A 177 -8.10 -24.58 -9.61
CA ILE A 177 -7.31 -25.28 -10.61
C ILE A 177 -8.28 -26.06 -11.50
N ILE A 178 -8.33 -25.71 -12.78
CA ILE A 178 -9.33 -26.22 -13.72
C ILE A 178 -8.62 -26.88 -14.92
N PRO A 179 -8.84 -28.16 -15.20
CA PRO A 179 -8.33 -28.78 -16.41
C PRO A 179 -9.19 -28.37 -17.61
N VAL A 180 -8.56 -27.87 -18.68
CA VAL A 180 -9.28 -27.37 -19.86
C VAL A 180 -8.65 -27.82 -21.17
N SER A 181 -9.44 -27.84 -22.24
CA SER A 181 -8.96 -27.73 -23.61
C SER A 181 -9.57 -26.50 -24.23
N ALA A 182 -8.76 -25.44 -24.40
CA ALA A 182 -9.22 -24.17 -24.96
C ALA A 182 -9.64 -24.34 -26.43
N THR A 183 -9.06 -25.29 -27.15
CA THR A 183 -9.40 -25.61 -28.53
C THR A 183 -10.72 -26.34 -28.64
N GLU A 184 -10.93 -27.40 -27.85
CA GLU A 184 -12.14 -28.22 -27.88
C GLU A 184 -13.29 -27.63 -27.05
N GLY A 185 -12.98 -26.64 -26.16
CA GLY A 185 -13.95 -25.99 -25.29
C GLY A 185 -14.25 -26.75 -24.00
N ASP A 186 -13.52 -27.84 -23.71
CA ASP A 186 -13.69 -28.65 -22.52
C ASP A 186 -13.43 -27.86 -21.25
N ASN A 187 -14.37 -27.81 -20.31
CA ASN A 187 -14.37 -27.04 -19.07
C ASN A 187 -14.15 -25.53 -19.24
N VAL A 188 -14.28 -24.98 -20.44
CA VAL A 188 -14.24 -23.53 -20.70
C VAL A 188 -15.62 -22.93 -20.41
N THR A 189 -16.60 -23.19 -21.28
CA THR A 189 -17.97 -22.69 -21.13
C THR A 189 -18.93 -23.75 -20.53
N LYS A 190 -18.68 -25.03 -20.77
CA LYS A 190 -19.45 -26.17 -20.29
C LYS A 190 -18.53 -27.19 -19.65
N LYS A 191 -19.07 -28.03 -18.78
CA LYS A 191 -18.34 -29.19 -18.26
C LYS A 191 -17.96 -30.14 -19.40
N SER A 192 -16.74 -30.68 -19.30
CA SER A 192 -16.21 -31.67 -20.23
C SER A 192 -16.85 -33.05 -20.02
N GLU A 193 -17.19 -33.70 -21.10
CA GLU A 193 -17.55 -35.12 -21.09
C GLU A 193 -16.32 -36.02 -21.14
N ASN A 194 -15.19 -35.49 -21.65
CA ASN A 194 -13.91 -36.18 -21.77
C ASN A 194 -13.16 -36.30 -20.43
N MET A 195 -13.53 -35.46 -19.44
CA MET A 195 -12.92 -35.43 -18.09
C MET A 195 -13.97 -35.72 -17.00
N PRO A 196 -14.60 -36.93 -16.99
CA PRO A 196 -15.64 -37.25 -16.02
C PRO A 196 -15.14 -37.31 -14.57
N TRP A 197 -13.82 -37.39 -14.36
CA TRP A 197 -13.16 -37.38 -13.07
C TRP A 197 -13.14 -35.96 -12.45
N TYR A 198 -13.19 -34.89 -13.26
CA TYR A 198 -13.28 -33.52 -12.77
C TYR A 198 -14.73 -33.15 -12.42
N LYS A 199 -15.00 -32.95 -11.13
CA LYS A 199 -16.38 -32.73 -10.65
C LYS A 199 -16.75 -31.27 -10.45
N GLU A 200 -15.75 -30.36 -10.43
CA GLU A 200 -15.97 -28.95 -10.18
C GLU A 200 -16.52 -28.20 -11.40
N GLU A 201 -16.59 -26.90 -11.34
CA GLU A 201 -17.21 -26.03 -12.34
C GLU A 201 -16.25 -25.68 -13.49
N SER A 202 -16.82 -25.28 -14.64
CA SER A 202 -16.06 -24.71 -15.76
C SER A 202 -15.61 -23.28 -15.46
N ILE A 203 -14.67 -22.76 -16.28
CA ILE A 203 -14.14 -21.38 -16.11
C ILE A 203 -15.26 -20.35 -16.10
N ILE A 204 -16.16 -20.36 -17.11
CA ILE A 204 -17.25 -19.38 -17.17
C ILE A 204 -18.18 -19.51 -15.97
N LYS A 205 -18.47 -20.72 -15.52
CA LYS A 205 -19.32 -20.93 -14.36
C LYS A 205 -18.70 -20.33 -13.09
N TYR A 206 -17.40 -20.52 -12.88
CA TYR A 206 -16.68 -19.90 -11.78
C TYR A 206 -16.72 -18.35 -11.88
N LEU A 207 -16.42 -17.78 -13.05
CA LEU A 207 -16.45 -16.33 -13.26
C LEU A 207 -17.85 -15.73 -13.05
N GLU A 208 -18.92 -16.46 -13.34
CA GLU A 208 -20.30 -16.04 -13.07
C GLU A 208 -20.63 -15.96 -11.58
N THR A 209 -19.97 -16.76 -10.75
CA THR A 209 -20.35 -16.99 -9.33
C THR A 209 -19.34 -16.40 -8.34
N VAL A 210 -18.09 -16.20 -8.75
CA VAL A 210 -17.05 -15.66 -7.85
C VAL A 210 -17.47 -14.30 -7.29
N ASP A 211 -17.39 -14.18 -5.98
CA ASP A 211 -17.60 -12.91 -5.28
C ASP A 211 -16.25 -12.22 -5.07
N VAL A 212 -16.05 -11.12 -5.76
CA VAL A 212 -14.87 -10.26 -5.68
C VAL A 212 -15.17 -8.95 -4.94
N THR A 213 -16.33 -8.88 -4.26
CA THR A 213 -16.70 -7.69 -3.51
C THR A 213 -15.87 -7.60 -2.23
N GLU A 214 -15.05 -6.58 -2.15
CA GLU A 214 -14.52 -6.15 -0.86
C GLU A 214 -15.62 -5.40 -0.10
N ASP A 215 -15.80 -5.68 1.19
CA ASP A 215 -16.77 -4.94 2.02
C ASP A 215 -16.22 -3.54 2.37
N THR A 216 -16.08 -2.72 1.33
CA THR A 216 -15.60 -1.34 1.46
C THR A 216 -16.64 -0.41 2.06
N LYS A 217 -17.89 -0.84 2.23
CA LYS A 217 -18.96 0.00 2.76
C LYS A 217 -18.84 0.27 4.26
N ASN A 218 -18.33 -0.72 5.00
CA ASN A 218 -18.14 -0.62 6.45
C ASN A 218 -16.70 -0.22 6.84
N SER A 219 -15.86 0.06 5.85
CA SER A 219 -14.49 0.52 6.06
C SER A 219 -14.45 2.03 6.32
N ASP A 220 -13.32 2.52 6.79
CA ASP A 220 -13.09 3.93 7.03
C ASP A 220 -13.30 4.77 5.76
N PHE A 221 -14.01 5.88 5.91
CA PHE A 221 -14.27 6.79 4.80
C PHE A 221 -13.00 7.55 4.41
N TYR A 222 -12.68 7.56 3.12
CA TYR A 222 -11.73 8.51 2.55
C TYR A 222 -11.99 8.79 1.06
N VAL A 223 -11.66 10.01 0.65
CA VAL A 223 -11.76 10.48 -0.73
C VAL A 223 -10.50 11.27 -1.10
N PRO A 224 -9.64 10.75 -1.99
CA PRO A 224 -8.51 11.50 -2.54
C PRO A 224 -9.02 12.60 -3.48
N ILE A 225 -8.58 13.83 -3.27
CA ILE A 225 -9.04 14.97 -4.03
C ILE A 225 -8.31 15.06 -5.37
N GLN A 226 -9.09 14.99 -6.45
CA GLN A 226 -8.63 15.10 -7.83
C GLN A 226 -8.62 16.54 -8.33
N ARG A 227 -9.63 17.32 -7.91
CA ARG A 227 -9.83 18.68 -8.40
C ARG A 227 -10.57 19.54 -7.38
N VAL A 228 -10.18 20.81 -7.28
CA VAL A 228 -10.97 21.85 -6.62
C VAL A 228 -11.78 22.58 -7.67
N CYS A 229 -13.11 22.62 -7.51
CA CYS A 229 -14.05 23.28 -8.40
C CYS A 229 -14.54 24.57 -7.77
N ARG A 230 -14.27 25.72 -8.39
CA ARG A 230 -14.70 27.05 -7.93
C ARG A 230 -15.23 27.87 -9.11
N PRO A 231 -16.45 27.58 -9.60
CA PRO A 231 -17.03 28.27 -10.75
C PRO A 231 -17.38 29.73 -10.46
N ASN A 232 -17.62 30.08 -9.19
CA ASN A 232 -17.93 31.42 -8.72
C ASN A 232 -17.43 31.62 -7.28
N HIS A 233 -17.70 32.79 -6.68
CA HIS A 233 -17.24 33.13 -5.33
C HIS A 233 -18.00 32.39 -4.23
N GLU A 234 -19.20 31.90 -4.49
CA GLU A 234 -20.07 31.25 -3.51
C GLU A 234 -19.91 29.74 -3.45
N PHE A 235 -19.35 29.14 -4.52
CA PHE A 235 -19.18 27.70 -4.62
C PHE A 235 -17.71 27.29 -4.61
N ARG A 236 -17.34 26.48 -3.62
CA ARG A 236 -16.07 25.77 -3.57
C ARG A 236 -16.32 24.30 -3.28
N GLY A 237 -16.12 23.45 -4.27
CA GLY A 237 -16.35 22.01 -4.20
C GLY A 237 -15.07 21.22 -4.39
N PHE A 238 -14.93 20.14 -3.64
CA PHE A 238 -13.81 19.22 -3.68
C PHE A 238 -14.24 17.94 -4.39
N GLN A 239 -13.61 17.65 -5.52
CA GLN A 239 -14.02 16.55 -6.40
C GLN A 239 -13.06 15.37 -6.26
N GLY A 240 -13.64 14.18 -6.08
CA GLY A 240 -12.93 12.92 -6.00
C GLY A 240 -13.88 11.73 -6.05
N GLN A 241 -13.33 10.54 -6.13
CA GLN A 241 -14.07 9.30 -5.95
C GLN A 241 -13.94 8.85 -4.51
N ILE A 242 -15.04 8.45 -3.88
CA ILE A 242 -15.01 7.80 -2.57
C ILE A 242 -14.40 6.40 -2.77
N GLU A 243 -13.21 6.20 -2.25
CA GLU A 243 -12.51 4.92 -2.39
C GLU A 243 -12.99 3.90 -1.35
N SER A 244 -13.37 4.37 -0.17
CA SER A 244 -13.80 3.52 0.94
C SER A 244 -14.83 4.22 1.82
N GLY A 245 -15.68 3.44 2.47
CA GLY A 245 -16.68 3.90 3.42
C GLY A 245 -17.82 4.70 2.81
N PHE A 246 -18.38 5.58 3.60
CA PHE A 246 -19.47 6.49 3.19
C PHE A 246 -19.39 7.81 3.96
N VAL A 247 -20.07 8.84 3.44
CA VAL A 247 -20.16 10.15 4.08
C VAL A 247 -21.56 10.72 3.94
N LYS A 248 -22.02 11.46 4.97
CA LYS A 248 -23.32 12.15 5.01
C LYS A 248 -23.14 13.64 5.18
N VAL A 249 -24.14 14.39 4.71
CA VAL A 249 -24.26 15.81 4.99
C VAL A 249 -24.37 16.02 6.50
N GLY A 250 -23.64 17.01 7.03
CA GLY A 250 -23.57 17.31 8.46
C GLY A 250 -22.53 16.53 9.25
N GLU A 251 -21.82 15.59 8.65
CA GLU A 251 -20.75 14.86 9.34
C GLU A 251 -19.45 15.66 9.36
N GLU A 252 -18.71 15.54 10.47
CA GLU A 252 -17.36 16.07 10.62
C GLU A 252 -16.36 15.22 9.85
N ILE A 253 -15.43 15.90 9.18
CA ILE A 253 -14.33 15.28 8.43
C ILE A 253 -13.02 15.99 8.76
N VAL A 254 -11.93 15.32 8.42
CA VAL A 254 -10.56 15.84 8.51
C VAL A 254 -9.97 15.91 7.12
N VAL A 255 -9.22 16.98 6.86
CA VAL A 255 -8.45 17.16 5.63
C VAL A 255 -6.99 16.85 5.92
N LEU A 256 -6.41 15.89 5.23
CA LEU A 256 -4.99 15.58 5.31
C LEU A 256 -4.24 16.17 4.10
N PRO A 257 -2.98 16.64 4.25
CA PRO A 257 -2.13 16.57 5.44
C PRO A 257 -2.26 17.76 6.39
N SER A 258 -3.18 18.73 6.18
CA SER A 258 -3.31 19.93 7.01
C SER A 258 -3.91 19.66 8.41
N ASN A 259 -4.56 18.51 8.59
CA ASN A 259 -5.31 18.14 9.81
C ASN A 259 -6.45 19.11 10.18
N GLU A 260 -6.89 19.93 9.24
CA GLU A 260 -8.03 20.80 9.47
C GLU A 260 -9.34 20.01 9.48
N THR A 261 -10.18 20.26 10.47
CA THR A 261 -11.53 19.69 10.56
C THR A 261 -12.54 20.61 9.90
N ALA A 262 -13.58 20.05 9.30
CA ALA A 262 -14.70 20.79 8.76
C ALA A 262 -15.95 19.88 8.72
N THR A 263 -17.12 20.48 8.50
CA THR A 263 -18.38 19.76 8.36
C THR A 263 -18.80 19.69 6.89
N VAL A 264 -19.29 18.54 6.47
CA VAL A 264 -19.82 18.35 5.12
C VAL A 264 -21.11 19.17 4.97
N LYS A 265 -21.07 20.21 4.13
CA LYS A 265 -22.20 21.10 3.87
C LYS A 265 -23.15 20.53 2.82
N THR A 266 -22.62 20.05 1.70
CA THR A 266 -23.38 19.42 0.61
C THR A 266 -22.56 18.36 -0.08
N ILE A 267 -23.25 17.36 -0.65
CA ILE A 267 -22.66 16.32 -1.49
C ILE A 267 -23.40 16.33 -2.83
N LEU A 268 -22.66 16.46 -3.93
CA LEU A 268 -23.20 16.33 -5.28
C LEU A 268 -22.69 15.04 -5.92
N ASN A 269 -23.60 14.25 -6.46
CA ASN A 269 -23.32 13.11 -7.33
C ASN A 269 -23.76 13.47 -8.75
N GLY A 270 -22.80 13.85 -9.60
CA GLY A 270 -23.07 14.54 -10.84
C GLY A 270 -23.65 15.94 -10.58
N ASP A 271 -24.84 16.19 -11.07
CA ASP A 271 -25.62 17.44 -10.88
C ASP A 271 -26.65 17.36 -9.73
N LYS A 272 -26.79 16.20 -9.10
CA LYS A 272 -27.79 15.95 -8.06
C LYS A 272 -27.20 16.09 -6.67
N SER A 273 -27.89 16.86 -5.82
CA SER A 273 -27.62 16.88 -4.39
C SER A 273 -28.13 15.59 -3.74
N VAL A 274 -27.30 15.00 -2.89
CA VAL A 274 -27.60 13.76 -2.15
C VAL A 274 -27.27 13.96 -0.67
N GLU A 275 -28.01 13.27 0.20
CA GLU A 275 -27.78 13.33 1.65
C GLU A 275 -26.61 12.45 2.10
N GLU A 276 -26.32 11.40 1.32
CA GLU A 276 -25.21 10.47 1.60
C GLU A 276 -24.58 9.94 0.30
N ALA A 277 -23.31 9.57 0.37
CA ALA A 277 -22.58 8.97 -0.73
C ALA A 277 -21.65 7.88 -0.24
N PHE A 278 -21.39 6.88 -1.10
CA PHE A 278 -20.73 5.62 -0.76
C PHE A 278 -19.50 5.35 -1.64
N SER A 279 -18.68 4.42 -1.21
CA SER A 279 -17.55 3.89 -1.97
C SER A 279 -17.91 3.60 -3.43
N GLY A 280 -17.02 4.00 -4.35
CA GLY A 280 -17.16 3.87 -5.80
C GLY A 280 -17.89 5.03 -6.48
N GLN A 281 -18.48 5.97 -5.73
CA GLN A 281 -19.16 7.14 -6.28
C GLN A 281 -18.20 8.31 -6.48
N ALA A 282 -18.27 8.94 -7.65
CA ALA A 282 -17.60 10.21 -7.93
C ALA A 282 -18.46 11.34 -7.38
N VAL A 283 -17.91 12.16 -6.49
CA VAL A 283 -18.65 13.18 -5.76
C VAL A 283 -17.96 14.55 -5.81
N THR A 284 -18.76 15.58 -5.58
CA THR A 284 -18.28 16.92 -5.22
C THR A 284 -18.76 17.24 -3.81
N ILE A 285 -17.81 17.42 -2.89
CA ILE A 285 -18.11 17.73 -1.49
C ILE A 285 -17.86 19.21 -1.25
N GLN A 286 -18.83 19.92 -0.67
CA GLN A 286 -18.65 21.26 -0.13
C GLN A 286 -18.54 21.17 1.39
N LEU A 287 -17.70 22.01 1.96
CA LEU A 287 -17.49 22.13 3.40
C LEU A 287 -18.12 23.41 3.93
N ASP A 288 -18.42 23.45 5.22
CA ASP A 288 -19.05 24.57 5.92
C ASP A 288 -18.15 25.79 6.07
N LYS A 289 -16.82 25.57 6.04
CA LYS A 289 -15.80 26.62 6.14
C LYS A 289 -14.71 26.46 5.09
N GLU A 290 -13.90 27.47 4.90
CA GLU A 290 -12.71 27.39 4.08
C GLU A 290 -11.60 26.62 4.81
N VAL A 291 -11.02 25.64 4.13
CA VAL A 291 -9.93 24.79 4.59
C VAL A 291 -8.89 24.66 3.46
N ASP A 292 -7.64 24.35 3.82
CA ASP A 292 -6.59 24.14 2.82
C ASP A 292 -6.72 22.75 2.19
N VAL A 293 -7.44 22.69 1.08
CA VAL A 293 -7.62 21.49 0.26
C VAL A 293 -7.17 21.75 -1.15
N SER A 294 -6.27 20.92 -1.63
CA SER A 294 -5.77 20.95 -3.00
C SER A 294 -5.78 19.54 -3.61
N ARG A 295 -5.40 19.43 -4.89
CA ARG A 295 -5.19 18.11 -5.50
C ARG A 295 -4.05 17.39 -4.75
N GLY A 296 -4.31 16.16 -4.32
CA GLY A 296 -3.40 15.36 -3.51
C GLY A 296 -3.72 15.35 -2.03
N SER A 297 -4.63 16.23 -1.57
CA SER A 297 -5.23 16.12 -0.24
C SER A 297 -6.20 14.93 -0.18
N VAL A 298 -6.45 14.43 1.02
CA VAL A 298 -7.46 13.39 1.29
C VAL A 298 -8.44 13.91 2.32
N ILE A 299 -9.72 13.81 2.02
CA ILE A 299 -10.80 14.05 3.00
C ILE A 299 -11.15 12.70 3.61
N THR A 300 -11.17 12.62 4.94
CA THR A 300 -11.40 11.37 5.67
C THR A 300 -12.15 11.62 6.99
N LYS A 301 -12.73 10.56 7.56
CA LYS A 301 -13.15 10.52 8.95
C LYS A 301 -12.09 9.86 9.86
N ASN A 302 -11.14 9.15 9.26
CA ASN A 302 -10.09 8.45 9.98
C ASN A 302 -8.87 9.36 10.15
N LYS A 303 -8.57 9.72 11.38
CA LYS A 303 -7.40 10.52 11.73
C LYS A 303 -6.08 9.74 11.65
N ASN A 304 -6.16 8.40 11.54
CA ASN A 304 -4.99 7.51 11.60
C ASN A 304 -4.39 7.15 10.22
N LEU A 305 -4.74 7.87 9.14
CA LEU A 305 -4.05 7.74 7.87
C LEU A 305 -2.63 8.32 8.00
N THR A 306 -1.66 7.54 7.60
CA THR A 306 -0.25 7.92 7.76
C THR A 306 0.16 9.00 6.76
N VAL A 307 0.87 9.99 7.26
CA VAL A 307 1.52 11.02 6.44
C VAL A 307 3.03 10.80 6.56
N SER A 308 3.71 10.51 5.46
CA SER A 308 5.14 10.20 5.48
C SER A 308 5.87 10.79 4.27
N LYS A 309 7.19 10.92 4.38
CA LYS A 309 8.11 11.23 3.28
C LYS A 309 8.87 10.01 2.79
N SER A 310 8.83 8.89 3.50
CA SER A 310 9.63 7.72 3.18
C SER A 310 8.80 6.45 3.26
N VAL A 311 8.95 5.59 2.26
CA VAL A 311 8.27 4.29 2.21
C VAL A 311 9.24 3.22 1.69
N GLU A 312 8.96 1.97 2.04
CA GLU A 312 9.52 0.82 1.35
C GLU A 312 8.46 0.28 0.39
N ALA A 313 8.80 0.30 -0.89
CA ALA A 313 7.90 -0.15 -1.95
C ALA A 313 8.51 -1.31 -2.73
N ALA A 314 7.69 -2.33 -2.98
CA ALA A 314 8.02 -3.36 -3.96
C ALA A 314 7.81 -2.76 -5.35
N LEU A 315 8.87 -2.66 -6.13
CA LEU A 315 8.88 -2.08 -7.47
C LEU A 315 9.07 -3.17 -8.52
N LEU A 316 8.21 -3.19 -9.54
CA LEU A 316 8.47 -3.84 -10.80
C LEU A 316 9.17 -2.83 -11.71
N TRP A 317 10.42 -3.07 -12.04
CA TRP A 317 11.20 -2.19 -12.90
C TRP A 317 10.86 -2.41 -14.38
N MET A 318 10.52 -1.34 -15.08
CA MET A 318 10.00 -1.38 -16.45
C MET A 318 10.85 -0.62 -17.46
N ASP A 319 11.85 0.14 -17.00
CA ASP A 319 12.75 0.92 -17.86
C ASP A 319 13.83 0.03 -18.47
N ASP A 320 14.30 0.40 -19.65
CA ASP A 320 15.44 -0.27 -20.30
C ASP A 320 16.75 0.04 -19.58
N ASP A 321 16.85 1.26 -19.02
CA ASP A 321 17.97 1.64 -18.16
C ASP A 321 17.87 0.96 -16.79
N LYS A 322 19.03 0.65 -16.21
CA LYS A 322 19.10 0.09 -14.85
C LYS A 322 18.64 1.12 -13.83
N LEU A 323 17.92 0.66 -12.82
CA LEU A 323 17.66 1.47 -11.63
C LEU A 323 18.98 1.78 -10.91
N ILE A 324 19.20 3.06 -10.62
CA ILE A 324 20.38 3.55 -9.91
C ILE A 324 19.93 4.26 -8.63
N VAL A 325 20.55 3.88 -7.51
CA VAL A 325 20.35 4.55 -6.22
C VAL A 325 20.79 6.02 -6.32
N GLY A 326 20.00 6.92 -5.74
CA GLY A 326 20.25 8.37 -5.77
C GLY A 326 19.68 9.10 -6.99
N LYS A 327 19.20 8.38 -8.02
CA LYS A 327 18.52 9.02 -9.16
C LYS A 327 17.14 9.54 -8.74
N GLU A 328 16.80 10.71 -9.24
CA GLU A 328 15.53 11.38 -8.99
C GLU A 328 14.50 11.01 -10.07
N TYR A 329 13.30 10.64 -9.64
CA TYR A 329 12.14 10.35 -10.48
C TYR A 329 10.96 11.27 -10.10
N LEU A 330 9.89 11.23 -10.86
CA LEU A 330 8.59 11.72 -10.44
C LEU A 330 7.75 10.52 -9.98
N ALA A 331 7.28 10.55 -8.74
CA ALA A 331 6.28 9.60 -8.28
C ALA A 331 4.87 10.14 -8.52
N LYS A 332 3.96 9.26 -8.91
CA LYS A 332 2.53 9.49 -8.85
C LYS A 332 1.95 8.49 -7.87
N LEU A 333 1.45 8.98 -6.74
CA LEU A 333 0.78 8.22 -5.69
C LEU A 333 -0.62 8.80 -5.52
N GLY A 334 -1.63 7.98 -5.75
CA GLY A 334 -3.01 8.46 -5.78
C GLY A 334 -3.18 9.65 -6.72
N THR A 335 -3.60 10.78 -6.18
CA THR A 335 -3.82 12.02 -6.95
C THR A 335 -2.63 12.98 -6.93
N LYS A 336 -1.62 12.72 -6.08
CA LYS A 336 -0.41 13.57 -5.94
C LYS A 336 0.68 13.13 -6.92
N LYS A 337 1.39 14.13 -7.49
CA LYS A 337 2.59 13.92 -8.33
C LYS A 337 3.69 14.80 -7.78
N LEU A 338 4.84 14.21 -7.44
CA LEU A 338 5.95 14.91 -6.80
C LEU A 338 7.29 14.24 -7.10
N PRO A 339 8.43 14.97 -6.96
CA PRO A 339 9.76 14.39 -7.05
C PRO A 339 10.00 13.36 -5.95
N VAL A 340 10.80 12.36 -6.27
CA VAL A 340 11.17 11.26 -5.37
C VAL A 340 12.58 10.79 -5.68
N ILE A 341 13.31 10.40 -4.64
CA ILE A 341 14.65 9.83 -4.76
C ILE A 341 14.61 8.38 -4.28
N LEU A 342 15.20 7.49 -5.04
CA LEU A 342 15.46 6.13 -4.60
C LEU A 342 16.69 6.13 -3.69
N LYS A 343 16.50 5.81 -2.41
CA LYS A 343 17.56 5.82 -1.40
C LYS A 343 18.34 4.53 -1.34
N GLU A 344 17.66 3.39 -1.46
CA GLU A 344 18.25 2.08 -1.26
C GLU A 344 17.47 1.01 -2.03
N ILE A 345 18.17 0.00 -2.52
CA ILE A 345 17.61 -1.28 -2.95
C ILE A 345 17.85 -2.26 -1.80
N ILE A 346 16.80 -2.60 -1.06
CA ILE A 346 16.90 -3.47 0.12
C ILE A 346 17.24 -4.90 -0.32
N TYR A 347 16.50 -5.41 -1.30
CA TYR A 347 16.76 -6.67 -2.00
C TYR A 347 15.97 -6.73 -3.31
N LYS A 348 16.42 -7.56 -4.24
CA LYS A 348 15.60 -8.01 -5.37
C LYS A 348 15.09 -9.44 -5.13
N ILE A 349 14.00 -9.79 -5.81
CA ILE A 349 13.41 -11.12 -5.75
C ILE A 349 13.85 -11.92 -6.98
N ASP A 350 14.46 -13.08 -6.79
CA ASP A 350 14.63 -14.05 -7.86
C ASP A 350 13.27 -14.61 -8.26
N VAL A 351 12.90 -14.44 -9.52
CA VAL A 351 11.59 -14.84 -10.02
C VAL A 351 11.40 -16.37 -10.00
N ASN A 352 12.50 -17.13 -10.12
CA ASN A 352 12.47 -18.59 -10.19
C ASN A 352 12.36 -19.21 -8.81
N THR A 353 13.15 -18.71 -7.84
CA THR A 353 13.28 -19.32 -6.52
C THR A 353 12.51 -18.57 -5.43
N GLY A 354 12.11 -17.32 -5.70
CA GLY A 354 11.50 -16.45 -4.67
C GLY A 354 12.52 -15.87 -3.67
N GLU A 355 13.80 -16.22 -3.81
CA GLU A 355 14.84 -15.78 -2.88
C GLU A 355 15.11 -14.28 -2.94
N LYS A 356 15.40 -13.70 -1.77
CA LYS A 356 15.77 -12.29 -1.60
C LYS A 356 17.27 -12.12 -1.79
N ILE A 357 17.67 -11.44 -2.85
CA ILE A 357 19.06 -11.24 -3.24
C ILE A 357 19.45 -9.78 -3.01
N LYS A 358 20.50 -9.53 -2.22
CA LYS A 358 21.08 -8.19 -2.09
C LYS A 358 21.75 -7.76 -3.40
N THR A 359 21.44 -6.56 -3.86
CA THR A 359 21.99 -5.98 -5.09
C THR A 359 22.07 -4.47 -4.99
N GLN A 360 22.89 -3.85 -5.83
CA GLN A 360 22.99 -2.40 -5.95
C GLN A 360 22.29 -1.84 -7.20
N SER A 361 21.77 -2.71 -8.06
CA SER A 361 21.05 -2.32 -9.25
C SER A 361 20.04 -3.37 -9.64
N ILE A 362 18.95 -2.97 -10.28
CA ILE A 362 17.97 -3.85 -10.91
C ILE A 362 17.78 -3.49 -12.37
N THR A 363 17.43 -4.49 -13.16
CA THR A 363 17.21 -4.38 -14.60
C THR A 363 15.75 -4.59 -14.93
N LYS A 364 15.39 -4.35 -16.20
CA LYS A 364 14.02 -4.51 -16.72
C LYS A 364 13.40 -5.85 -16.31
N ASN A 365 12.13 -5.82 -15.92
CA ASN A 365 11.33 -6.97 -15.49
C ASN A 365 11.73 -7.60 -14.13
N GLU A 366 12.67 -7.01 -13.42
CA GLU A 366 12.99 -7.43 -12.06
C GLU A 366 12.08 -6.76 -11.03
N ILE A 367 11.81 -7.48 -9.94
CA ILE A 367 11.05 -6.99 -8.79
C ILE A 367 12.01 -6.79 -7.62
N ALA A 368 11.98 -5.62 -7.00
CA ALA A 368 12.81 -5.33 -5.85
C ALA A 368 12.07 -4.53 -4.78
N LEU A 369 12.39 -4.76 -3.51
CA LEU A 369 11.98 -3.89 -2.42
C LEU A 369 12.99 -2.75 -2.31
N CYS A 370 12.48 -1.53 -2.41
CA CYS A 370 13.27 -0.31 -2.45
C CYS A 370 12.79 0.71 -1.42
N LYS A 371 13.73 1.41 -0.81
CA LYS A 371 13.43 2.58 0.03
C LYS A 371 13.35 3.82 -0.83
N ILE A 372 12.21 4.52 -0.75
CA ILE A 372 11.88 5.69 -1.56
C ILE A 372 11.64 6.87 -0.62
N GLU A 373 12.22 8.03 -0.94
CA GLU A 373 12.00 9.28 -0.21
C GLU A 373 11.34 10.31 -1.13
N PHE A 374 10.19 10.81 -0.72
CA PHE A 374 9.44 11.85 -1.41
C PHE A 374 9.97 13.25 -1.06
N SER A 375 9.90 14.19 -2.00
CA SER A 375 10.32 15.58 -1.76
C SER A 375 9.43 16.32 -0.76
N ASP A 376 8.21 15.84 -0.54
CA ASP A 376 7.21 16.42 0.37
C ASP A 376 6.37 15.31 1.00
N LYS A 377 5.62 15.66 2.04
CA LYS A 377 4.68 14.76 2.72
C LYS A 377 3.61 14.23 1.79
N VAL A 378 3.36 12.94 1.87
CA VAL A 378 2.29 12.24 1.16
C VAL A 378 1.41 11.48 2.14
N ILE A 379 0.12 11.43 1.84
CA ILE A 379 -0.79 10.55 2.57
C ILE A 379 -0.63 9.17 1.95
N VAL A 380 -0.24 8.21 2.76
CA VAL A 380 0.13 6.87 2.32
C VAL A 380 -0.40 5.81 3.27
N ASP A 381 -0.74 4.66 2.76
CA ASP A 381 -1.06 3.47 3.55
C ASP A 381 -0.44 2.23 2.91
N LEU A 382 -0.41 1.12 3.63
CA LEU A 382 0.01 -0.15 3.07
C LEU A 382 -0.93 -0.56 1.93
N PHE A 383 -0.38 -1.00 0.81
CA PHE A 383 -1.17 -1.39 -0.36
C PHE A 383 -2.23 -2.46 -0.03
N LYS A 384 -1.88 -3.43 0.81
CA LYS A 384 -2.81 -4.48 1.26
C LYS A 384 -4.02 -3.94 2.02
N LYS A 385 -3.89 -2.74 2.63
CA LYS A 385 -4.93 -2.10 3.41
C LYS A 385 -5.74 -1.11 2.59
N ASN A 386 -5.05 -0.24 1.84
CA ASN A 386 -5.66 0.80 1.01
C ASN A 386 -4.96 0.87 -0.34
N LYS A 387 -5.55 0.24 -1.36
CA LYS A 387 -4.96 0.15 -2.69
C LYS A 387 -4.57 1.52 -3.25
N THR A 388 -5.49 2.48 -3.30
CA THR A 388 -5.28 3.82 -3.89
C THR A 388 -4.21 4.64 -3.16
N LEU A 389 -4.05 4.46 -1.84
CA LEU A 389 -3.03 5.15 -1.04
C LEU A 389 -1.71 4.37 -0.94
N GLY A 390 -1.69 3.12 -1.41
CA GLY A 390 -0.51 2.26 -1.37
C GLY A 390 0.08 1.92 -2.74
N GLU A 391 -0.53 2.36 -3.85
CA GLU A 391 0.00 2.14 -5.19
C GLU A 391 0.72 3.37 -5.72
N LEU A 392 1.82 3.17 -6.43
CA LEU A 392 2.58 4.26 -7.03
C LEU A 392 3.20 3.86 -8.37
N ILE A 393 3.48 4.87 -9.20
CA ILE A 393 4.35 4.71 -10.37
C ILE A 393 5.52 5.68 -10.28
N LEU A 394 6.67 5.24 -10.77
CA LEU A 394 7.84 6.09 -10.98
C LEU A 394 7.92 6.46 -12.46
N ILE A 395 8.13 7.74 -12.71
CA ILE A 395 8.21 8.32 -14.06
C ILE A 395 9.61 8.93 -14.21
N ASP A 396 10.32 8.57 -15.24
CA ASP A 396 11.60 9.19 -15.56
C ASP A 396 11.39 10.67 -15.92
N ARG A 397 12.23 11.54 -15.37
CA ARG A 397 12.07 13.00 -15.52
C ARG A 397 12.42 13.53 -16.92
N LEU A 398 13.24 12.81 -17.66
CA LEU A 398 13.73 13.23 -18.97
C LEU A 398 12.86 12.65 -20.08
N SER A 399 12.67 11.33 -20.07
CA SER A 399 11.89 10.64 -21.11
C SER A 399 10.38 10.73 -20.89
N HIS A 400 9.94 11.03 -19.66
CA HIS A 400 8.55 10.97 -19.20
C HIS A 400 7.90 9.58 -19.32
N GLN A 401 8.70 8.53 -19.50
CA GLN A 401 8.23 7.17 -19.52
C GLN A 401 8.02 6.64 -18.09
N THR A 402 7.09 5.69 -17.94
CA THR A 402 6.93 4.97 -16.68
C THR A 402 8.13 4.05 -16.49
N ALA A 403 8.94 4.36 -15.49
CA ALA A 403 10.13 3.57 -15.15
C ALA A 403 9.81 2.37 -14.24
N ALA A 404 8.84 2.50 -13.34
CA ALA A 404 8.39 1.42 -12.48
C ALA A 404 6.92 1.55 -12.09
N ALA A 405 6.29 0.41 -11.80
CA ALA A 405 5.08 0.32 -10.98
C ALA A 405 5.45 -0.26 -9.63
N GLY A 406 4.80 0.22 -8.58
CA GLY A 406 5.13 -0.20 -7.22
C GLY A 406 3.97 -0.19 -6.26
N VAL A 407 4.13 -0.94 -5.18
CA VAL A 407 3.19 -1.04 -4.07
C VAL A 407 3.92 -0.83 -2.76
N VAL A 408 3.31 -0.09 -1.86
CA VAL A 408 3.87 0.22 -0.54
C VAL A 408 3.70 -1.02 0.36
N GLU A 409 4.83 -1.58 0.77
CA GLU A 409 4.89 -2.73 1.68
C GLU A 409 5.12 -2.29 3.13
N ASN A 410 5.93 -1.25 3.34
CA ASN A 410 6.17 -0.65 4.64
C ASN A 410 6.20 0.87 4.52
N ILE A 411 5.76 1.53 5.58
CA ILE A 411 5.87 2.97 5.70
C ILE A 411 7.01 3.25 6.66
N ASP A 412 8.08 3.88 6.13
CA ASP A 412 9.19 4.26 6.97
C ASP A 412 8.79 5.49 7.79
N THR A 413 8.48 5.22 9.02
CA THR A 413 8.18 6.26 10.01
C THR A 413 9.44 6.76 10.73
N THR A 414 10.61 6.17 10.44
CA THR A 414 11.88 6.58 11.06
C THR A 414 12.47 7.84 10.44
N GLY A 415 12.12 8.19 9.21
CA GLY A 415 12.51 9.46 8.55
C GLY A 415 11.58 10.62 8.86
N GLU A 416 10.34 10.38 9.12
CA GLU A 416 9.40 11.22 9.84
C GLU A 416 8.80 10.30 10.89
N LYS A 417 9.14 10.57 12.11
CA LYS A 417 8.47 10.05 13.29
C LYS A 417 6.99 9.96 12.96
N PRO A 418 6.28 8.81 13.18
CA PRO A 418 4.86 8.78 12.94
C PRO A 418 4.33 10.08 13.47
N TYR A 419 3.52 10.74 12.67
CA TYR A 419 2.91 11.99 13.07
C TYR A 419 2.27 11.70 14.42
N PHE A 420 3.04 12.00 15.45
CA PHE A 420 2.49 12.20 16.74
C PHE A 420 1.63 13.43 16.53
N GLU A 421 0.36 13.34 16.66
CA GLU A 421 -0.37 14.44 17.20
C GLU A 421 0.34 14.70 18.51
N LYS A 422 1.17 15.75 18.53
CA LYS A 422 1.92 16.14 19.73
C LYS A 422 0.98 16.31 20.92
N ASP A 423 -0.30 16.36 20.64
CA ASP A 423 -1.45 16.37 21.52
C ASP A 423 -1.80 15.00 22.13
N ASP A 424 -1.42 13.88 21.49
CA ASP A 424 -1.74 12.52 21.97
C ASP A 424 -0.67 11.96 22.92
N ILE A 425 0.44 12.64 23.11
CA ILE A 425 1.38 12.29 24.16
C ILE A 425 0.77 12.77 25.48
N LYS A 426 0.02 11.89 26.10
CA LYS A 426 -0.32 12.03 27.51
C LYS A 426 0.96 11.93 28.31
N ILE A 427 1.57 13.06 28.50
CA ILE A 427 2.60 13.20 29.49
C ILE A 427 1.83 13.17 30.80
N GLY A 428 1.84 12.04 31.50
CA GLY A 428 1.02 11.82 32.69
C GLY A 428 1.00 13.05 33.58
N GLY A 429 -0.13 13.37 34.18
CA GLY A 429 -0.41 14.61 34.94
C GLY A 429 0.62 15.02 35.98
N TYR A 430 1.59 14.19 36.14
CA TYR A 430 2.75 14.34 36.98
C TYR A 430 3.85 15.24 36.44
N ILE A 431 3.94 15.49 35.14
CA ILE A 431 5.19 15.98 34.57
C ILE A 431 5.50 17.41 34.99
N PHE A 432 4.53 18.27 34.97
CA PHE A 432 4.81 19.67 35.26
C PHE A 432 4.38 20.10 36.66
N GLU A 433 3.55 19.36 37.32
CA GLU A 433 3.16 19.64 38.71
C GLU A 433 4.05 18.91 39.72
N GLU A 434 4.65 17.78 39.37
CA GLU A 434 5.67 17.09 40.17
C GLU A 434 7.09 17.63 39.98
N LEU A 435 7.34 18.45 38.96
CA LEU A 435 8.57 19.25 38.85
C LEU A 435 8.69 20.33 39.95
N TYR A 436 7.65 20.46 40.77
CA TYR A 436 7.74 21.20 42.04
C TYR A 436 8.48 20.37 43.06
N PHE A 437 9.78 20.49 43.01
CA PHE A 437 10.60 20.08 44.13
C PHE A 437 10.70 21.22 45.13
N ASP A 438 10.04 21.03 46.25
CA ASP A 438 10.47 21.68 47.48
C ASP A 438 11.77 21.04 47.93
N PHE A 439 12.88 21.57 47.47
CA PHE A 439 14.20 21.08 47.75
C PHE A 439 14.57 21.20 49.22
N GLU A 440 13.91 22.06 50.02
CA GLU A 440 14.13 22.21 51.46
C GLU A 440 13.44 21.11 52.25
N ASN A 441 12.27 20.67 51.79
CA ASN A 441 11.45 19.71 52.57
C ASN A 441 11.40 18.30 51.98
N ALA A 442 11.99 18.06 50.80
CA ALA A 442 12.05 16.77 50.13
C ALA A 442 10.69 16.06 50.00
N ARG A 443 9.61 16.83 49.81
CA ARG A 443 8.27 16.32 49.64
C ARG A 443 7.79 16.47 48.22
N MET A 444 7.51 15.36 47.57
CA MET A 444 6.59 15.34 46.43
C MET A 444 5.18 15.47 46.97
N SER A 445 4.50 16.56 46.74
CA SER A 445 3.07 16.65 46.96
C SER A 445 2.38 15.97 45.77
N LYS A 446 1.87 14.75 45.97
CA LYS A 446 0.89 14.13 45.10
C LYS A 446 -0.44 14.86 45.30
N GLU A 447 -0.67 15.90 44.52
CA GLU A 447 -2.04 16.30 44.23
C GLU A 447 -2.44 15.49 43.00
N GLU A 448 -3.47 14.68 43.11
CA GLU A 448 -4.16 14.02 42.01
C GLU A 448 -4.80 15.11 41.16
N THR A 449 -4.03 15.68 40.26
CA THR A 449 -4.57 16.53 39.21
C THR A 449 -4.78 15.66 37.98
N GLY A 450 -5.93 15.81 37.35
CA GLY A 450 -6.29 14.97 36.21
C GLY A 450 -5.28 15.05 35.06
N GLU A 451 -5.33 14.07 34.17
CA GLU A 451 -4.50 14.02 32.97
C GLU A 451 -4.51 15.36 32.22
N LYS A 452 -3.36 16.00 32.11
CA LYS A 452 -3.18 17.26 31.40
C LYS A 452 -2.36 17.04 30.15
N THR A 453 -2.89 17.52 29.02
CA THR A 453 -2.20 17.44 27.74
C THR A 453 -1.42 18.71 27.51
N TYR A 454 -0.15 18.61 27.13
CA TYR A 454 0.74 19.72 26.81
C TYR A 454 1.14 19.69 25.34
N HIS A 455 1.27 20.91 24.77
CA HIS A 455 1.58 21.09 23.35
C HIS A 455 2.92 21.81 23.17
N VAL A 456 3.51 21.67 22.01
CA VAL A 456 4.68 22.47 21.63
C VAL A 456 4.30 23.95 21.65
N GLY A 457 5.11 24.75 22.34
CA GLY A 457 4.86 26.17 22.56
C GLY A 457 4.23 26.50 23.91
N ASP A 458 3.73 25.49 24.64
CA ASP A 458 3.20 25.70 25.99
C ASP A 458 4.31 26.13 26.95
N ILE A 459 3.93 27.01 27.87
CA ILE A 459 4.83 27.46 28.93
C ILE A 459 4.83 26.38 30.02
N VAL A 460 6.02 25.95 30.39
CA VAL A 460 6.19 25.06 31.54
C VAL A 460 5.80 25.83 32.80
N PRO A 461 4.83 25.37 33.58
CA PRO A 461 4.37 26.05 34.77
C PRO A 461 5.55 26.28 35.75
N GLN A 462 5.75 27.50 36.15
CA GLN A 462 6.68 27.83 37.24
C GLN A 462 5.86 28.08 38.50
N LYS A 463 6.01 27.30 39.53
CA LYS A 463 5.35 27.50 40.83
C LYS A 463 6.37 27.48 41.96
N GLY A 464 6.32 28.49 42.78
CA GLY A 464 7.15 28.63 43.97
C GLY A 464 8.16 29.76 43.84
N ASP A 465 8.18 30.64 44.80
CA ASP A 465 8.95 31.90 44.82
C ASP A 465 10.48 31.74 44.94
N SER A 466 11.01 30.52 44.94
CA SER A 466 12.41 30.25 45.26
C SER A 466 13.17 29.38 44.28
N PHE A 467 12.62 29.07 43.12
CA PHE A 467 13.30 28.16 42.19
C PHE A 467 13.25 28.67 40.74
N GLU A 468 14.41 29.05 40.20
CA GLU A 468 14.56 29.26 38.75
C GLU A 468 14.88 27.94 38.07
N TYR A 469 13.96 27.47 37.21
CA TYR A 469 14.27 26.36 36.33
C TYR A 469 15.41 26.69 35.38
N PRO A 470 16.25 25.74 35.01
CA PRO A 470 17.16 25.90 33.90
C PRO A 470 16.39 26.36 32.67
N GLN A 471 16.93 27.31 31.92
CA GLN A 471 16.33 27.74 30.65
C GLN A 471 16.19 26.60 29.64
N TYR A 472 17.02 25.58 29.79
CA TYR A 472 17.12 24.43 28.89
C TYR A 472 17.15 23.13 29.72
N PHE A 473 16.18 22.28 29.55
CA PHE A 473 16.15 20.96 30.16
C PHE A 473 15.24 20.01 29.36
N ASP A 474 15.41 18.72 29.55
CA ASP A 474 14.62 17.70 28.92
C ASP A 474 13.94 16.83 29.97
N ILE A 475 12.68 16.48 29.72
CA ILE A 475 11.90 15.60 30.59
C ILE A 475 11.75 14.26 29.87
N ILE A 476 12.16 13.19 30.51
CA ILE A 476 12.07 11.84 29.93
C ILE A 476 10.99 11.06 30.66
N SER A 477 9.96 10.65 29.93
CA SER A 477 8.92 9.76 30.40
C SER A 477 9.11 8.37 29.81
N LEU A 478 9.41 7.39 30.65
CA LEU A 478 9.50 5.99 30.22
C LEU A 478 8.12 5.37 30.00
N GLU A 479 7.12 5.82 30.73
CA GLU A 479 5.74 5.33 30.59
C GLU A 479 5.16 5.75 29.25
N SER A 480 5.34 7.02 28.88
CA SER A 480 4.86 7.56 27.59
C SER A 480 5.84 7.32 26.43
N GLU A 481 7.00 6.72 26.69
CA GLU A 481 8.07 6.53 25.72
C GLU A 481 8.46 7.83 24.97
N ALA A 482 8.49 8.94 25.67
CA ALA A 482 8.70 10.26 25.10
C ALA A 482 9.75 11.06 25.88
N ALA A 483 10.41 11.98 25.17
CA ALA A 483 11.22 13.05 25.75
C ALA A 483 10.67 14.41 25.35
N VAL A 484 10.44 15.28 26.34
CA VAL A 484 9.95 16.65 26.16
C VAL A 484 11.13 17.59 26.28
N LEU A 485 11.43 18.31 25.21
CA LEU A 485 12.53 19.28 25.16
C LEU A 485 12.01 20.66 25.57
N VAL A 486 12.53 21.21 26.66
CA VAL A 486 12.16 22.55 27.13
C VAL A 486 13.29 23.52 26.88
N ARG A 487 12.97 24.64 26.23
CA ARG A 487 13.89 25.72 25.89
C ARG A 487 13.23 27.06 26.22
N ASP A 488 13.93 27.91 26.94
CA ASP A 488 13.40 29.22 27.39
C ASP A 488 12.04 29.09 28.11
N CYS A 489 11.91 28.09 29.00
CA CYS A 489 10.68 27.77 29.74
C CYS A 489 9.48 27.43 28.89
N LYS A 490 9.68 27.07 27.61
CA LYS A 490 8.62 26.60 26.70
C LYS A 490 8.95 25.23 26.18
N ILE A 491 7.92 24.43 25.93
CA ILE A 491 8.08 23.16 25.23
C ILE A 491 8.50 23.47 23.79
N PHE A 492 9.75 23.16 23.49
CA PHE A 492 10.32 23.37 22.16
C PHE A 492 9.94 22.22 21.22
N ASP A 493 10.06 20.99 21.70
CA ASP A 493 9.72 19.79 20.96
C ASP A 493 9.37 18.64 21.90
N ILE A 494 8.63 17.67 21.37
CA ILE A 494 8.34 16.40 22.03
C ILE A 494 8.77 15.31 21.08
N VAL A 495 9.69 14.44 21.50
CA VAL A 495 10.27 13.40 20.67
C VAL A 495 10.03 12.01 21.28
N ARG A 496 10.02 10.97 20.45
CA ARG A 496 9.99 9.60 20.99
C ARG A 496 11.29 9.30 21.72
N LEU A 497 11.21 8.46 22.75
CA LEU A 497 12.39 8.09 23.50
C LEU A 497 13.41 7.31 22.65
N GLU A 498 12.95 6.56 21.64
CA GLU A 498 13.82 5.85 20.70
C GLU A 498 14.65 6.77 19.81
N ASP A 499 14.14 7.98 19.54
CA ASP A 499 14.78 8.98 18.68
C ASP A 499 15.51 10.06 19.50
N TYR A 500 15.36 10.01 20.81
CA TYR A 500 16.04 10.97 21.69
C TYR A 500 17.54 10.68 21.73
N HIS A 501 18.31 11.66 21.35
CA HIS A 501 19.77 11.58 21.48
C HIS A 501 20.18 11.85 22.93
N PHE A 502 20.46 10.77 23.65
CA PHE A 502 21.10 10.89 24.95
C PHE A 502 22.49 11.50 24.76
N THR A 503 22.65 12.76 25.11
CA THR A 503 23.88 13.53 24.88
C THR A 503 25.05 13.06 25.73
N GLY A 504 24.92 11.96 26.47
CA GLY A 504 25.93 11.45 27.38
C GLY A 504 26.13 12.33 28.60
N LEU A 505 25.11 13.14 28.96
CA LEU A 505 25.12 13.89 30.21
C LEU A 505 25.21 12.93 31.38
N PRO A 506 26.10 13.20 32.35
CA PRO A 506 26.24 12.34 33.49
C PRO A 506 25.00 12.43 34.37
N VAL A 507 24.32 11.30 34.56
CA VAL A 507 23.38 11.13 35.66
C VAL A 507 24.22 10.90 36.91
N LEU A 508 24.05 11.75 37.91
CA LEU A 508 24.84 11.66 39.12
C LEU A 508 24.42 10.48 39.98
N ASP A 509 25.38 9.66 40.30
CA ASP A 509 25.22 8.65 41.34
C ASP A 509 25.39 9.25 42.74
N GLU A 510 25.26 8.39 43.80
CA GLU A 510 25.41 8.80 45.17
C GLU A 510 26.82 9.36 45.52
N ALA A 511 27.82 9.04 44.71
CA ALA A 511 29.19 9.50 44.86
C ALA A 511 29.45 10.83 44.12
N GLY A 512 28.49 11.31 43.34
CA GLY A 512 28.61 12.61 42.65
C GLY A 512 29.25 12.53 41.25
N PHE A 513 29.53 11.33 40.73
CA PHE A 513 30.02 11.12 39.38
C PHE A 513 29.06 10.19 38.63
N GLY A 514 28.64 10.61 37.45
CA GLY A 514 27.57 9.98 36.79
C GLY A 514 27.94 8.87 35.83
N LEU A 515 27.09 7.88 35.76
CA LEU A 515 26.98 6.97 34.65
C LEU A 515 26.62 7.80 33.40
N GLN A 516 27.36 7.60 32.33
CA GLN A 516 26.94 8.16 31.04
C GLN A 516 25.79 7.34 30.46
N ILE A 517 24.58 7.89 30.50
CA ILE A 517 23.42 7.31 29.85
C ILE A 517 23.48 7.67 28.37
N LYS A 518 23.71 6.67 27.54
CA LYS A 518 23.83 6.84 26.07
C LYS A 518 22.67 6.21 25.32
N THR A 519 21.95 5.30 25.98
CA THR A 519 20.88 4.53 25.36
C THR A 519 19.66 4.46 26.27
N ARG A 520 18.50 4.10 25.68
CA ARG A 520 17.28 3.81 26.42
C ARG A 520 17.48 2.67 27.43
N GLU A 521 18.31 1.69 27.10
CA GLU A 521 18.59 0.55 27.97
C GLU A 521 19.42 0.97 29.18
N ASP A 522 20.40 1.86 28.99
CA ASP A 522 21.16 2.46 30.10
C ASP A 522 20.22 3.18 31.05
N MET A 523 19.23 3.93 30.52
CA MET A 523 18.24 4.64 31.33
C MET A 523 17.34 3.68 32.11
N LYS A 524 16.85 2.60 31.47
CA LYS A 524 16.03 1.59 32.14
C LYS A 524 16.79 0.89 33.26
N ASN A 525 18.04 0.52 33.00
CA ASN A 525 18.90 -0.12 33.98
C ASN A 525 19.20 0.83 35.16
N TYR A 526 19.50 2.09 34.85
CA TYR A 526 19.70 3.11 35.88
C TYR A 526 18.48 3.28 36.79
N LEU A 527 17.27 3.34 36.22
CA LEU A 527 16.04 3.48 36.99
C LEU A 527 15.69 2.19 37.77
N ALA A 528 15.97 1.02 37.20
CA ALA A 528 15.74 -0.26 37.90
C ALA A 528 16.63 -0.38 39.14
N ASP A 529 17.91 -0.01 39.02
CA ASP A 529 18.86 -0.04 40.14
C ASP A 529 18.49 0.98 41.22
N HIS A 530 18.01 2.16 40.87
CA HIS A 530 17.65 3.20 41.83
C HIS A 530 16.26 3.06 42.42
N ASN A 531 15.30 2.41 41.75
CA ASN A 531 14.00 2.08 42.33
C ASN A 531 14.07 1.02 43.45
N GLN A 532 15.11 0.20 43.46
CA GLN A 532 15.36 -0.72 44.58
C GLN A 532 15.86 0.01 45.84
N ASN A 533 16.43 1.18 45.74
CA ASN A 533 17.09 1.94 46.81
C ASN A 533 16.32 3.18 47.29
N LYS A 534 15.03 3.14 47.40
CA LYS A 534 14.13 4.04 48.16
C LYS A 534 14.23 5.57 48.06
N ASN A 535 15.09 6.21 47.24
CA ASN A 535 15.20 7.67 47.34
C ASN A 535 15.23 8.37 45.98
N LYS A 536 14.09 8.40 45.27
CA LYS A 536 13.86 9.37 44.17
C LYS A 536 14.17 10.82 44.62
N VAL A 537 13.89 11.15 45.89
CA VAL A 537 14.11 12.44 46.54
C VAL A 537 15.58 12.78 46.68
N GLU A 538 16.49 11.85 46.96
CA GLU A 538 17.91 12.17 47.09
C GLU A 538 18.62 12.48 45.78
N ILE A 539 18.20 11.84 44.70
CA ILE A 539 18.71 12.12 43.35
C ILE A 539 18.44 13.59 43.03
N HIS A 540 17.24 14.05 43.24
CA HIS A 540 16.83 15.41 42.93
C HIS A 540 17.49 16.45 43.87
N LYS A 541 17.71 16.13 45.14
CA LYS A 541 18.49 17.01 46.04
C LYS A 541 19.93 17.20 45.57
N LYS A 542 20.55 16.17 45.00
CA LYS A 542 21.91 16.27 44.49
C LYS A 542 21.95 17.11 43.20
N TRP A 543 20.95 17.06 42.37
CA TRP A 543 20.83 17.89 41.18
C TRP A 543 20.78 19.40 41.51
N ALA A 544 20.07 19.79 42.55
CA ALA A 544 19.98 21.19 42.97
C ALA A 544 21.33 21.79 43.41
N LYS A 545 22.26 20.96 43.88
CA LYS A 545 23.62 21.42 44.24
C LYS A 545 24.56 21.59 43.04
N PHE A 546 24.12 21.33 41.83
CA PHE A 546 24.96 21.18 40.64
C PHE A 546 24.90 22.34 39.64
N GLU A 547 24.49 23.54 40.03
CA GLU A 547 24.61 24.71 39.16
C GLU A 547 26.03 24.95 38.63
N THR A 548 27.05 24.54 39.40
CA THR A 548 28.46 24.69 39.01
C THR A 548 28.85 23.72 37.89
N TYR A 549 28.30 22.52 37.86
CA TYR A 549 28.59 21.50 36.83
C TYR A 549 27.93 21.84 35.51
N ARG A 550 26.75 22.46 35.53
CA ARG A 550 25.99 22.93 34.38
C ARG A 550 26.77 23.95 33.53
N ARG A 551 27.65 24.72 34.13
CA ARG A 551 28.53 25.68 33.41
C ARG A 551 29.69 25.02 32.67
N ILE A 552 30.04 23.79 33.00
CA ILE A 552 31.21 23.09 32.46
C ILE A 552 30.83 22.18 31.26
N VAL A 553 29.61 21.66 31.22
CA VAL A 553 29.13 20.71 30.18
C VAL A 553 28.01 21.38 29.39
N SER A 554 28.35 22.08 28.35
CA SER A 554 27.50 22.60 27.23
C SER A 554 25.99 22.90 27.47
N GLY A 555 25.52 23.03 28.68
CA GLY A 555 24.23 23.64 29.01
C GLY A 555 23.00 22.76 28.97
N ASP A 556 23.07 21.49 28.56
CA ASP A 556 21.90 20.62 28.50
C ASP A 556 21.79 19.73 29.74
N SER A 557 20.69 19.83 30.46
CA SER A 557 20.33 18.94 31.59
C SER A 557 19.04 18.21 31.25
N PHE A 558 18.88 17.01 31.80
CA PHE A 558 17.63 16.26 31.67
C PHE A 558 17.14 15.76 33.04
N TYR A 559 15.83 15.59 33.12
CA TYR A 559 15.15 15.00 34.28
C TYR A 559 14.53 13.68 33.87
N VAL A 560 14.55 12.71 34.77
CA VAL A 560 13.93 11.39 34.56
C VAL A 560 12.78 11.25 35.54
N ILE A 561 11.62 10.85 35.03
CA ILE A 561 10.39 10.64 35.79
C ILE A 561 10.05 9.16 35.80
#